data_bca0bff16f0264786f8320ccfe130245
#
_entry.id   bca0bff16f0264786f8320ccfe130245
#
_cell.length_a   1.000
_cell.length_b   1.000
_cell.length_c   1.000
_cell.angle_alpha   90.00
_cell.angle_beta   90.00
_cell.angle_gamma   90.00
#
_symmetry.space_group_name_H-M   'P 1'
#
loop_
_entity.id
_entity.type
_entity.pdbx_description
1 polymer ?
#
loop_
_entity_poly.entity_id
_entity_poly.type
_entity_poly.pdbx_seq_one_letter_code
_entity_poly.pdbx_strand_id
1 'polypeptide(L)'
;LLSSQEETFGTGAKTGAFTVEADESIVVDVSFASQPDVSGFYSSVELDKGPMICISSILNKEMSKSLESVAKNKNIPYQLEPIAGRTGTNADHISISGKGVKTAVVSIPQRYMHTQNEVISVADVDNTAKLIAEYIKCGGAFND
;
A
#
# COMPACT_ATOMS: atom_id res chain seq x y z
N LEU A 1 8.03 -4.32 10.12
CA LEU A 1 9.33 -3.77 9.74
C LEU A 1 9.22 -2.27 9.53
N LEU A 2 9.99 -1.49 10.28
CA LEU A 2 10.21 -0.07 10.01
C LEU A 2 11.55 0.02 9.29
N SER A 3 11.52 0.31 8.00
CA SER A 3 12.72 0.32 7.16
C SER A 3 13.32 1.72 7.07
N SER A 4 14.60 1.79 6.77
CA SER A 4 15.34 3.01 6.48
C SER A 4 15.64 3.14 4.99
N GLN A 5 16.03 4.34 4.55
CA GLN A 5 16.49 4.62 3.18
C GLN A 5 15.44 4.36 2.09
N GLU A 6 14.16 4.54 2.40
CA GLU A 6 13.09 4.42 1.42
C GLU A 6 13.30 5.43 0.28
N GLU A 7 13.45 6.71 0.61
CA GLU A 7 13.57 7.84 -0.31
C GLU A 7 14.85 7.81 -1.19
N THR A 8 15.75 6.86 -0.96
CA THR A 8 16.98 6.73 -1.74
C THR A 8 16.98 5.47 -2.62
N PHE A 9 17.09 4.29 -2.01
CA PHE A 9 17.20 3.03 -2.74
C PHE A 9 16.38 1.88 -2.12
N GLY A 10 15.55 2.14 -1.12
CA GLY A 10 14.76 1.11 -0.43
C GLY A 10 15.61 -0.02 0.19
N THR A 11 16.88 0.24 0.47
CA THR A 11 17.84 -0.78 0.91
C THR A 11 17.48 -1.40 2.24
N GLY A 12 16.94 -0.62 3.17
CA GLY A 12 16.48 -1.13 4.46
C GLY A 12 15.33 -2.13 4.30
N ALA A 13 14.38 -1.86 3.40
CA ALA A 13 13.29 -2.78 3.11
C ALA A 13 13.78 -4.07 2.44
N LYS A 14 14.68 -3.95 1.45
CA LYS A 14 15.26 -5.08 0.74
C LYS A 14 16.02 -6.03 1.67
N THR A 15 16.91 -5.49 2.50
CA THR A 15 17.73 -6.28 3.44
C THR A 15 16.89 -6.86 4.58
N GLY A 16 15.92 -6.08 5.09
CA GLY A 16 14.99 -6.54 6.11
C GLY A 16 14.10 -7.68 5.62
N ALA A 17 13.54 -7.58 4.42
CA ALA A 17 12.75 -8.63 3.82
C ALA A 17 13.55 -9.92 3.59
N PHE A 18 14.80 -9.78 3.17
CA PHE A 18 15.73 -10.92 3.02
C PHE A 18 15.96 -11.64 4.36
N THR A 19 16.14 -10.88 5.45
CA THR A 19 16.39 -11.44 6.78
C THR A 19 15.16 -12.12 7.39
N VAL A 20 13.97 -11.56 7.14
CA VAL A 20 12.71 -12.08 7.70
C VAL A 20 12.21 -13.32 6.95
N GLU A 21 12.58 -13.47 5.67
CA GLU A 21 12.14 -14.57 4.79
C GLU A 21 10.61 -14.73 4.78
N ALA A 22 9.88 -13.62 4.74
CA ALA A 22 8.41 -13.61 4.78
C ALA A 22 7.81 -14.24 3.52
N ASP A 23 6.67 -14.90 3.67
CA ASP A 23 5.88 -15.43 2.55
C ASP A 23 5.01 -14.34 1.91
N GLU A 24 4.51 -13.41 2.73
CA GLU A 24 3.70 -12.27 2.31
C GLU A 24 4.20 -10.97 2.94
N SER A 25 4.02 -9.86 2.21
CA SER A 25 4.31 -8.52 2.69
C SER A 25 3.19 -7.56 2.30
N ILE A 26 2.74 -6.75 3.24
CA ILE A 26 1.92 -5.57 2.96
C ILE A 26 2.78 -4.35 3.24
N VAL A 27 3.02 -3.57 2.22
CA VAL A 27 3.72 -2.29 2.34
C VAL A 27 2.67 -1.20 2.55
N VAL A 28 2.87 -0.40 3.58
CA VAL A 28 2.07 0.81 3.84
C VAL A 28 2.92 2.00 3.49
N ASP A 29 2.38 2.85 2.64
CA ASP A 29 3.02 4.06 2.17
C ASP A 29 1.98 5.16 2.02
N VAL A 30 2.36 6.33 1.56
CA VAL A 30 1.45 7.39 1.13
C VAL A 30 1.38 7.42 -0.40
N SER A 31 0.31 7.99 -0.96
CA SER A 31 0.23 8.26 -2.38
C SER A 31 -0.65 9.48 -2.66
N PHE A 32 -0.55 10.03 -3.86
CA PHE A 32 -1.19 11.29 -4.22
C PHE A 32 -2.71 11.24 -4.10
N ALA A 33 -3.29 12.29 -3.50
CA ALA A 33 -4.71 12.57 -3.51
C ALA A 33 -5.03 13.81 -4.35
N SER A 34 -6.30 14.00 -4.66
CA SER A 34 -6.81 15.16 -5.39
C SER A 34 -6.41 16.46 -4.70
N GLN A 35 -5.74 17.31 -5.45
CA GLN A 35 -5.28 18.65 -5.04
C GLN A 35 -5.19 19.54 -6.28
N PRO A 36 -5.03 20.88 -6.13
CA PRO A 36 -4.71 21.75 -7.27
C PRO A 36 -3.52 21.22 -8.06
N ASP A 37 -3.57 21.32 -9.38
CA ASP A 37 -2.52 20.92 -10.33
C ASP A 37 -2.25 19.40 -10.44
N VAL A 38 -2.98 18.55 -9.73
CA VAL A 38 -2.98 17.10 -9.96
C VAL A 38 -3.95 16.74 -11.08
N SER A 39 -3.50 15.91 -12.01
CA SER A 39 -4.28 15.43 -13.14
C SER A 39 -4.31 13.90 -13.23
N GLY A 40 -5.08 13.37 -14.16
CA GLY A 40 -5.20 11.94 -14.39
C GLY A 40 -5.95 11.22 -13.26
N PHE A 41 -5.53 9.99 -12.98
CA PHE A 41 -6.20 9.14 -12.00
C PHE A 41 -6.28 9.80 -10.60
N TYR A 42 -5.19 10.39 -10.13
CA TYR A 42 -5.12 10.96 -8.78
C TYR A 42 -6.05 12.16 -8.54
N SER A 43 -6.57 12.79 -9.60
CA SER A 43 -7.59 13.85 -9.44
C SER A 43 -8.94 13.33 -8.89
N SER A 44 -9.16 12.01 -8.90
CA SER A 44 -10.35 11.35 -8.36
C SER A 44 -10.16 10.75 -6.96
N VAL A 45 -8.92 10.71 -6.45
CA VAL A 45 -8.63 10.18 -5.11
C VAL A 45 -8.93 11.24 -4.06
N GLU A 46 -9.76 10.92 -3.09
CA GLU A 46 -10.19 11.86 -2.06
C GLU A 46 -9.67 11.47 -0.67
N LEU A 47 -9.37 12.47 0.16
CA LEU A 47 -9.20 12.27 1.59
C LEU A 47 -10.53 11.87 2.24
N ASP A 48 -10.48 11.16 3.36
CA ASP A 48 -11.64 10.63 4.12
C ASP A 48 -12.47 9.58 3.37
N LYS A 49 -11.93 9.00 2.29
CA LYS A 49 -12.57 7.91 1.53
C LYS A 49 -11.89 6.55 1.73
N GLY A 50 -11.00 6.46 2.69
CA GLY A 50 -10.25 5.25 3.03
C GLY A 50 -8.96 5.10 2.24
N PRO A 51 -8.14 4.09 2.64
CA PRO A 51 -6.88 3.80 1.97
C PRO A 51 -7.09 3.40 0.52
N MET A 52 -6.03 3.52 -0.25
CA MET A 52 -5.96 3.01 -1.61
C MET A 52 -5.34 1.61 -1.63
N ILE A 53 -6.02 0.63 -2.20
CA ILE A 53 -5.46 -0.70 -2.47
C ILE A 53 -4.80 -0.65 -3.85
N CYS A 54 -3.49 -0.80 -3.89
CA CYS A 54 -2.73 -0.70 -5.12
C CYS A 54 -2.89 -1.94 -6.00
N ILE A 55 -3.04 -1.71 -7.30
CA ILE A 55 -3.10 -2.73 -8.35
C ILE A 55 -1.98 -2.43 -9.34
N SER A 56 -0.99 -3.33 -9.41
CA SER A 56 0.15 -3.19 -10.31
C SER A 56 0.61 -4.55 -10.82
N SER A 57 1.32 -4.55 -11.96
CA SER A 57 1.89 -5.77 -12.55
C SER A 57 2.98 -6.41 -11.71
N ILE A 58 3.60 -5.68 -10.79
CA ILE A 58 4.64 -6.20 -9.89
C ILE A 58 4.09 -6.68 -8.54
N LEU A 59 2.83 -6.37 -8.24
CA LEU A 59 2.17 -6.77 -6.99
C LEU A 59 1.45 -8.10 -7.14
N ASN A 60 1.26 -8.78 -6.01
CA ASN A 60 0.49 -10.01 -5.99
C ASN A 60 -1.02 -9.72 -6.13
N LYS A 61 -1.58 -10.15 -7.25
CA LYS A 61 -2.99 -9.89 -7.60
C LYS A 61 -3.98 -10.51 -6.62
N GLU A 62 -3.65 -11.67 -6.05
CA GLU A 62 -4.51 -12.37 -5.10
C GLU A 62 -4.58 -11.60 -3.79
N MET A 63 -3.44 -11.10 -3.29
CA MET A 63 -3.41 -10.24 -2.10
C MET A 63 -4.22 -8.97 -2.29
N SER A 64 -4.07 -8.28 -3.42
CA SER A 64 -4.86 -7.05 -3.69
C SER A 64 -6.36 -7.36 -3.73
N LYS A 65 -6.79 -8.47 -4.36
CA LYS A 65 -8.18 -8.90 -4.38
C LYS A 65 -8.70 -9.30 -2.99
N SER A 66 -7.87 -9.97 -2.19
CA SER A 66 -8.22 -10.37 -0.83
C SER A 66 -8.42 -9.14 0.07
N LEU A 67 -7.52 -8.15 -0.02
CA LEU A 67 -7.67 -6.86 0.67
C LEU A 67 -8.97 -6.16 0.28
N GLU A 68 -9.29 -6.11 -1.02
CA GLU A 68 -10.54 -5.54 -1.50
C GLU A 68 -11.77 -6.29 -0.97
N SER A 69 -11.73 -7.62 -0.95
CA SER A 69 -12.80 -8.46 -0.41
C SER A 69 -13.00 -8.23 1.09
N VAL A 70 -11.91 -8.14 1.85
CA VAL A 70 -11.95 -7.82 3.29
C VAL A 70 -12.55 -6.43 3.51
N ALA A 71 -12.13 -5.42 2.75
CA ALA A 71 -12.69 -4.07 2.86
C ALA A 71 -14.21 -4.07 2.64
N LYS A 72 -14.69 -4.75 1.59
CA LYS A 72 -16.13 -4.90 1.30
C LYS A 72 -16.88 -5.61 2.42
N ASN A 73 -16.40 -6.77 2.84
CA ASN A 73 -17.07 -7.61 3.85
C ASN A 73 -17.13 -6.95 5.23
N LYS A 74 -16.15 -6.10 5.55
CA LYS A 74 -16.06 -5.39 6.84
C LYS A 74 -16.57 -3.96 6.79
N ASN A 75 -17.11 -3.53 5.64
CA ASN A 75 -17.58 -2.16 5.42
C ASN A 75 -16.51 -1.11 5.75
N ILE A 76 -15.26 -1.39 5.37
CA ILE A 76 -14.15 -0.44 5.48
C ILE A 76 -14.11 0.36 4.18
N PRO A 77 -14.18 1.70 4.22
CA PRO A 77 -14.04 2.50 3.02
C PRO A 77 -12.65 2.29 2.41
N TYR A 78 -12.58 2.21 1.09
CA TYR A 78 -11.34 2.05 0.34
C TYR A 78 -11.47 2.64 -1.07
N GLN A 79 -10.34 2.91 -1.67
CA GLN A 79 -10.21 3.32 -3.06
C GLN A 79 -9.26 2.35 -3.77
N LEU A 80 -9.27 2.29 -5.10
CA LEU A 80 -8.33 1.48 -5.87
C LEU A 80 -7.28 2.39 -6.50
N GLU A 81 -6.02 1.96 -6.50
CA GLU A 81 -4.89 2.69 -7.07
C GLU A 81 -4.24 1.87 -8.19
N PRO A 82 -4.64 2.05 -9.46
CA PRO A 82 -4.00 1.39 -10.58
C PRO A 82 -2.67 2.06 -10.92
N ILE A 83 -1.57 1.31 -10.85
CA ILE A 83 -0.22 1.74 -11.21
C ILE A 83 0.35 0.85 -12.31
N ALA A 84 0.84 1.46 -13.38
CA ALA A 84 1.49 0.74 -14.47
C ALA A 84 2.95 0.43 -14.11
N GLY A 85 3.23 -0.78 -13.61
CA GLY A 85 4.60 -1.23 -13.31
C GLY A 85 5.04 -0.93 -11.88
N ARG A 86 6.19 -0.28 -11.72
CA ARG A 86 6.78 0.00 -10.39
C ARG A 86 5.89 0.92 -9.56
N THR A 87 5.82 0.62 -8.27
CA THR A 87 4.96 1.37 -7.34
C THR A 87 5.62 2.65 -6.80
N GLY A 88 6.95 2.74 -6.87
CA GLY A 88 7.71 3.82 -6.25
C GLY A 88 7.78 3.71 -4.73
N THR A 89 7.48 2.53 -4.16
CA THR A 89 7.52 2.27 -2.72
C THR A 89 8.50 1.15 -2.39
N ASN A 90 8.67 0.85 -1.13
CA ASN A 90 9.45 -0.30 -0.67
C ASN A 90 9.00 -1.64 -1.27
N ALA A 91 7.78 -1.76 -1.78
CA ALA A 91 7.26 -2.97 -2.42
C ALA A 91 8.09 -3.40 -3.63
N ASP A 92 8.62 -2.44 -4.38
CA ASP A 92 9.48 -2.68 -5.55
C ASP A 92 10.73 -3.49 -5.20
N HIS A 93 11.22 -3.34 -3.98
CA HIS A 93 12.42 -4.01 -3.47
C HIS A 93 12.10 -5.29 -2.70
N ILE A 94 11.00 -5.28 -1.94
CA ILE A 94 10.56 -6.44 -1.14
C ILE A 94 10.11 -7.57 -2.07
N SER A 95 9.34 -7.28 -3.11
CA SER A 95 8.81 -8.28 -4.03
C SER A 95 9.87 -9.15 -4.71
N ILE A 96 11.09 -8.62 -4.87
CA ILE A 96 12.25 -9.31 -5.48
C ILE A 96 13.29 -9.73 -4.47
N SER A 97 13.03 -9.63 -3.17
CA SER A 97 13.99 -10.03 -2.12
C SER A 97 14.04 -11.56 -1.96
N GLY A 98 15.23 -12.10 -1.82
CA GLY A 98 15.45 -13.54 -1.67
C GLY A 98 14.88 -14.35 -2.85
N LYS A 99 13.97 -15.27 -2.57
CA LYS A 99 13.24 -16.09 -3.56
C LYS A 99 12.01 -15.40 -4.15
N GLY A 100 11.80 -14.12 -3.81
CA GLY A 100 10.60 -13.36 -4.09
C GLY A 100 9.59 -13.45 -2.93
N VAL A 101 8.91 -12.32 -2.65
CA VAL A 101 7.89 -12.20 -1.60
C VAL A 101 6.58 -11.77 -2.25
N LYS A 102 5.49 -12.46 -1.97
CA LYS A 102 4.16 -11.99 -2.39
C LYS A 102 3.89 -10.65 -1.71
N THR A 103 3.71 -9.59 -2.49
CA THR A 103 3.65 -8.23 -1.95
C THR A 103 2.40 -7.51 -2.42
N ALA A 104 1.75 -6.82 -1.49
CA ALA A 104 0.69 -5.86 -1.74
C ALA A 104 1.09 -4.48 -1.21
N VAL A 105 0.46 -3.43 -1.72
CA VAL A 105 0.61 -2.05 -1.23
C VAL A 105 -0.76 -1.52 -0.84
N VAL A 106 -0.81 -0.87 0.32
CA VAL A 106 -1.95 -0.10 0.80
C VAL A 106 -1.47 1.32 1.06
N SER A 107 -1.89 2.26 0.23
CA SER A 107 -1.45 3.65 0.29
C SER A 107 -2.44 4.51 1.06
N ILE A 108 -1.92 5.42 1.89
CA ILE A 108 -2.72 6.46 2.56
C ILE A 108 -2.81 7.66 1.62
N PRO A 109 -4.02 8.14 1.26
CA PRO A 109 -4.16 9.32 0.42
C PRO A 109 -3.51 10.55 1.06
N GLN A 110 -2.66 11.24 0.32
CA GLN A 110 -1.91 12.40 0.78
C GLN A 110 -1.95 13.53 -0.22
N ARG A 111 -2.13 14.76 0.25
CA ARG A 111 -1.96 15.99 -0.53
C ARG A 111 -0.61 16.60 -0.27
N TYR A 112 -0.07 17.27 -1.30
CA TYR A 112 1.15 18.04 -1.25
C TYR A 112 2.38 17.22 -0.86
N MET A 113 2.40 15.94 -1.29
CA MET A 113 3.54 15.01 -1.05
C MET A 113 4.86 15.64 -1.49
N HIS A 114 5.90 15.39 -0.69
CA HIS A 114 7.24 15.94 -0.88
C HIS A 114 7.30 17.47 -0.82
N THR A 115 6.38 18.10 -0.11
CA THR A 115 6.40 19.55 0.18
C THR A 115 6.54 19.80 1.68
N GLN A 116 6.63 21.08 2.06
CA GLN A 116 6.76 21.47 3.47
C GLN A 116 5.48 21.27 4.30
N ASN A 117 4.32 21.15 3.64
CA ASN A 117 3.02 21.08 4.30
C ASN A 117 2.20 19.92 3.70
N GLU A 118 2.53 18.72 4.06
CA GLU A 118 1.80 17.52 3.66
C GLU A 118 0.52 17.33 4.48
N VAL A 119 -0.54 16.83 3.86
CA VAL A 119 -1.84 16.68 4.49
C VAL A 119 -2.39 15.28 4.24
N ILE A 120 -2.70 14.57 5.31
CA ILE A 120 -3.43 13.28 5.31
C ILE A 120 -4.67 13.39 6.19
N SER A 121 -5.60 12.44 6.04
CA SER A 121 -6.70 12.25 6.96
C SER A 121 -6.36 11.21 8.02
N VAL A 122 -6.59 11.52 9.29
CA VAL A 122 -6.45 10.54 10.40
C VAL A 122 -7.43 9.37 10.21
N ALA A 123 -8.62 9.63 9.67
CA ALA A 123 -9.59 8.57 9.39
C ALA A 123 -9.07 7.57 8.34
N ASP A 124 -8.30 8.03 7.35
CA ASP A 124 -7.69 7.13 6.36
C ASP A 124 -6.56 6.29 6.97
N VAL A 125 -5.80 6.84 7.91
CA VAL A 125 -4.80 6.08 8.70
C VAL A 125 -5.49 4.98 9.52
N ASP A 126 -6.56 5.33 10.24
CA ASP A 126 -7.31 4.36 11.06
C ASP A 126 -7.94 3.26 10.19
N ASN A 127 -8.51 3.61 9.03
CA ASN A 127 -9.07 2.65 8.09
C ASN A 127 -7.99 1.76 7.46
N THR A 128 -6.79 2.30 7.21
CA THR A 128 -5.64 1.51 6.76
C THR A 128 -5.25 0.46 7.79
N ALA A 129 -5.09 0.87 9.05
CA ALA A 129 -4.75 -0.03 10.13
C ALA A 129 -5.82 -1.11 10.34
N LYS A 130 -7.10 -0.72 10.27
CA LYS A 130 -8.24 -1.64 10.39
C LYS A 130 -8.27 -2.65 9.23
N LEU A 131 -8.06 -2.21 8.01
CA LEU A 131 -8.04 -3.08 6.83
C LEU A 131 -6.95 -4.16 6.96
N ILE A 132 -5.74 -3.75 7.31
CA ILE A 132 -4.61 -4.66 7.47
C ILE A 132 -4.86 -5.64 8.62
N ALA A 133 -5.37 -5.16 9.76
CA ALA A 133 -5.70 -6.01 10.91
C ALA A 133 -6.75 -7.07 10.56
N GLU A 134 -7.81 -6.68 9.82
CA GLU A 134 -8.84 -7.64 9.39
C GLU A 134 -8.31 -8.61 8.32
N TYR A 135 -7.46 -8.17 7.40
CA TYR A 135 -6.78 -9.05 6.45
C TYR A 135 -5.95 -10.14 7.16
N ILE A 136 -5.16 -9.74 8.17
CA ILE A 136 -4.35 -10.69 8.95
C ILE A 136 -5.24 -11.68 9.70
N LYS A 137 -6.34 -11.23 10.33
CA LYS A 137 -7.29 -12.09 11.03
C LYS A 137 -7.97 -13.10 10.11
N CYS A 138 -8.16 -12.77 8.85
CA CYS A 138 -8.69 -13.69 7.85
C CYS A 138 -7.65 -14.69 7.32
N GLY A 139 -6.40 -14.64 7.81
CA GLY A 139 -5.32 -15.55 7.41
C GLY A 139 -4.57 -15.15 6.15
N GLY A 140 -4.68 -13.89 5.73
CA GLY A 140 -4.02 -13.41 4.52
C GLY A 140 -4.62 -13.98 3.23
N ALA A 141 -3.81 -14.13 2.19
CA ALA A 141 -4.21 -14.73 0.92
C ALA A 141 -4.14 -16.27 0.91
N PHE A 142 -3.79 -16.90 2.02
CA PHE A 142 -3.61 -18.37 2.11
C PHE A 142 -4.87 -19.15 2.54
N ASN A 143 -6.00 -18.48 2.79
CA ASN A 143 -7.25 -19.16 3.11
C ASN A 143 -8.09 -19.36 1.85
N ASP A 144 -7.82 -20.46 1.14
CA ASP A 144 -8.76 -21.16 0.28
C ASP A 144 -9.40 -22.35 1.03
#